data_51406bc3678e79f55a15620862786693
#
_entry.id   51406bc3678e79f55a15620862786693
#
_cell.length_a   1.000
_cell.length_b   1.000
_cell.length_c   1.000
_cell.angle_alpha   90.00
_cell.angle_beta   90.00
_cell.angle_gamma   90.00
#
_symmetry.space_group_name_H-M   'P 1'
#
loop_
_entity.id
_entity.type
_entity.pdbx_description
1 polymer ?
#
loop_
_entity_poly.entity_id
_entity_poly.type
_entity_poly.pdbx_seq_one_letter_code
_entity_poly.pdbx_strand_id
1 'polypeptide(L)'
;MICEKVKPEVEFHDMFTTNLGKDRRCKSCCKIRAKEWRKNNPGYWDLHKYNLSIEDKEAILKEQGGTCANTACDYGLDDNHKLFIDHDHETGKVRGLLCSWCNLAEGHLKGSYEIAEGLAKYMRKHNVKK
;
A
#
# COMPACT_ATOMS: atom_id res chain seq x y z
N MET A 1 -23.97 -0.13 -12.92
CA MET A 1 -25.15 -0.82 -12.36
C MET A 1 -25.87 0.18 -11.48
N ILE A 2 -27.11 0.52 -11.81
CA ILE A 2 -27.99 1.38 -11.01
C ILE A 2 -28.76 0.43 -10.08
N CYS A 3 -29.05 0.87 -8.85
CA CYS A 3 -29.80 0.05 -7.92
C CYS A 3 -31.24 -0.08 -8.41
N GLU A 4 -31.69 -1.31 -8.70
CA GLU A 4 -33.06 -1.60 -9.19
C GLU A 4 -34.11 -1.62 -8.06
N LYS A 5 -33.68 -1.46 -6.81
CA LYS A 5 -34.55 -1.48 -5.63
C LYS A 5 -34.82 -0.06 -5.14
N VAL A 6 -36.08 0.26 -4.89
CA VAL A 6 -36.46 1.49 -4.18
C VAL A 6 -35.90 1.40 -2.76
N LYS A 7 -35.19 2.42 -2.34
CA LYS A 7 -34.52 2.50 -1.03
C LYS A 7 -34.75 3.86 -0.39
N PRO A 8 -34.73 3.94 0.95
CA PRO A 8 -34.80 5.22 1.66
C PRO A 8 -33.62 6.15 1.26
N GLU A 9 -33.84 7.42 1.29
CA GLU A 9 -32.84 8.44 0.92
C GLU A 9 -31.53 8.32 1.73
N VAL A 10 -31.61 7.93 3.01
CA VAL A 10 -30.47 7.69 3.90
C VAL A 10 -29.50 6.62 3.38
N GLU A 11 -29.96 5.74 2.50
CA GLU A 11 -29.14 4.72 1.84
C GLU A 11 -28.26 5.25 0.70
N PHE A 12 -28.33 6.54 0.38
CA PHE A 12 -27.55 7.17 -0.66
C PHE A 12 -26.55 8.17 -0.07
N HIS A 13 -25.44 8.36 -0.80
CA HIS A 13 -24.48 9.40 -0.46
C HIS A 13 -24.98 10.77 -0.96
N ASP A 14 -24.68 11.84 -0.22
CA ASP A 14 -24.90 13.20 -0.68
C ASP A 14 -24.01 13.48 -1.90
N MET A 15 -24.56 14.12 -2.91
CA MET A 15 -23.85 14.47 -4.13
C MET A 15 -24.38 15.78 -4.70
N PHE A 16 -23.67 16.86 -4.49
CA PHE A 16 -24.06 18.22 -4.88
C PHE A 16 -24.21 18.44 -6.41
N THR A 17 -23.65 17.54 -7.21
CA THR A 17 -23.68 17.63 -8.68
C THR A 17 -24.93 17.00 -9.30
N THR A 18 -25.83 16.43 -8.52
CA THR A 18 -27.09 15.86 -8.98
C THR A 18 -28.27 16.75 -8.57
N ASN A 19 -29.30 16.84 -9.41
CA ASN A 19 -30.53 17.64 -9.12
C ASN A 19 -31.25 17.19 -7.84
N LEU A 20 -31.04 15.96 -7.41
CA LEU A 20 -31.63 15.39 -6.19
C LEU A 20 -30.72 15.52 -4.96
N GLY A 21 -29.50 16.08 -5.11
CA GLY A 21 -28.52 16.15 -4.03
C GLY A 21 -27.99 14.79 -3.54
N LYS A 22 -28.28 13.70 -4.27
CA LYS A 22 -27.91 12.32 -3.89
C LYS A 22 -27.25 11.57 -5.06
N ASP A 23 -26.38 10.63 -4.74
CA ASP A 23 -25.83 9.69 -5.74
C ASP A 23 -26.96 8.83 -6.32
N ARG A 24 -26.90 8.54 -7.60
CA ARG A 24 -27.82 7.63 -8.29
C ARG A 24 -27.71 6.18 -7.82
N ARG A 25 -26.68 5.86 -7.08
CA ARG A 25 -26.38 4.53 -6.55
C ARG A 25 -26.44 4.53 -5.05
N CYS A 26 -27.11 3.54 -4.48
CA CYS A 26 -27.11 3.37 -3.03
C CYS A 26 -25.71 3.00 -2.50
N LYS A 27 -25.47 3.23 -1.23
CA LYS A 27 -24.21 2.96 -0.53
C LYS A 27 -23.68 1.53 -0.73
N SER A 28 -24.59 0.54 -0.75
CA SER A 28 -24.20 -0.85 -1.00
C SER A 28 -23.72 -1.09 -2.43
N CYS A 29 -24.41 -0.53 -3.45
CA CYS A 29 -23.96 -0.61 -4.84
C CYS A 29 -22.62 0.10 -5.07
N CYS A 30 -22.40 1.24 -4.40
CA CYS A 30 -21.12 1.95 -4.43
C CYS A 30 -19.99 1.07 -3.85
N LYS A 31 -20.23 0.39 -2.73
CA LYS A 31 -19.26 -0.53 -2.11
C LYS A 31 -18.91 -1.71 -3.03
N ILE A 32 -19.92 -2.33 -3.67
CA ILE A 32 -19.71 -3.44 -4.61
C ILE A 32 -18.84 -2.97 -5.78
N ARG A 33 -19.22 -1.86 -6.42
CA ARG A 33 -18.46 -1.30 -7.53
C ARG A 33 -17.02 -0.94 -7.15
N ALA A 34 -16.82 -0.34 -5.98
CA ALA A 34 -15.49 -0.02 -5.50
C ALA A 34 -14.64 -1.27 -5.25
N LYS A 35 -15.26 -2.37 -4.79
CA LYS A 35 -14.59 -3.67 -4.63
C LYS A 35 -14.18 -4.27 -5.98
N GLU A 36 -15.08 -4.27 -6.95
CA GLU A 36 -14.83 -4.76 -8.32
C GLU A 36 -13.74 -3.93 -9.00
N TRP A 37 -13.83 -2.59 -8.88
CA TRP A 37 -12.83 -1.70 -9.45
C TRP A 37 -11.44 -1.95 -8.86
N ARG A 38 -11.33 -2.09 -7.53
CA ARG A 38 -10.06 -2.41 -6.85
C ARG A 38 -9.49 -3.77 -7.28
N LYS A 39 -10.36 -4.76 -7.52
CA LYS A 39 -9.95 -6.07 -8.03
C LYS A 39 -9.33 -5.96 -9.43
N ASN A 40 -9.90 -5.10 -10.28
CA ASN A 40 -9.46 -4.91 -11.66
C ASN A 40 -8.30 -3.89 -11.79
N ASN A 41 -7.99 -3.16 -10.72
CA ASN A 41 -6.93 -2.15 -10.68
C ASN A 41 -6.05 -2.38 -9.43
N PRO A 42 -5.34 -3.51 -9.35
CA PRO A 42 -4.50 -3.82 -8.19
C PRO A 42 -3.34 -2.80 -8.10
N GLY A 43 -3.13 -2.28 -6.90
CA GLY A 43 -2.05 -1.33 -6.63
C GLY A 43 -2.31 0.12 -7.05
N TYR A 44 -3.40 0.42 -7.76
CA TYR A 44 -3.70 1.79 -8.22
C TYR A 44 -3.62 2.83 -7.10
N TRP A 45 -4.24 2.56 -5.94
CA TRP A 45 -4.25 3.50 -4.83
C TRP A 45 -2.87 3.73 -4.22
N ASP A 46 -2.05 2.67 -4.17
CA ASP A 46 -0.69 2.76 -3.68
C ASP A 46 0.16 3.63 -4.62
N LEU A 47 0.06 3.39 -5.93
CA LEU A 47 0.78 4.18 -6.94
C LEU A 47 0.30 5.64 -6.94
N HIS A 48 -1.00 5.86 -6.94
CA HIS A 48 -1.57 7.21 -6.95
C HIS A 48 -1.18 8.00 -5.70
N LYS A 49 -1.17 7.35 -4.53
CA LYS A 49 -0.78 7.98 -3.26
C LYS A 49 0.64 8.56 -3.31
N TYR A 50 1.54 7.89 -4.02
CA TYR A 50 2.95 8.29 -4.13
C TYR A 50 3.30 8.93 -5.47
N ASN A 51 2.29 9.25 -6.28
CA ASN A 51 2.45 9.83 -7.63
C ASN A 51 3.41 9.01 -8.52
N LEU A 52 3.30 7.68 -8.44
CA LEU A 52 4.07 6.75 -9.26
C LEU A 52 3.23 6.20 -10.39
N SER A 53 3.84 5.95 -11.53
CA SER A 53 3.30 5.11 -12.58
C SER A 53 3.62 3.63 -12.33
N ILE A 54 3.04 2.74 -13.13
CA ILE A 54 3.40 1.31 -13.11
C ILE A 54 4.86 1.14 -13.53
N GLU A 55 5.26 1.87 -14.56
CA GLU A 55 6.60 1.87 -15.13
C GLU A 55 7.64 2.34 -14.10
N ASP A 56 7.34 3.37 -13.31
CA ASP A 56 8.22 3.83 -12.22
C ASP A 56 8.43 2.73 -11.18
N LYS A 57 7.36 2.06 -10.79
CA LYS A 57 7.45 0.95 -9.85
C LYS A 57 8.26 -0.23 -10.41
N GLU A 58 8.08 -0.56 -11.67
CA GLU A 58 8.85 -1.60 -12.37
C GLU A 58 10.32 -1.23 -12.47
N ALA A 59 10.64 0.04 -12.73
CA ALA A 59 12.01 0.54 -12.74
C ALA A 59 12.69 0.37 -11.38
N ILE A 60 12.03 0.81 -10.30
CA ILE A 60 12.51 0.62 -8.92
C ILE A 60 12.75 -0.87 -8.63
N LEU A 61 11.79 -1.72 -8.99
CA LEU A 61 11.91 -3.16 -8.80
C LEU A 61 13.11 -3.76 -9.54
N LYS A 62 13.33 -3.32 -10.76
CA LYS A 62 14.48 -3.74 -11.59
C LYS A 62 15.81 -3.31 -10.98
N GLU A 63 15.91 -2.08 -10.49
CA GLU A 63 17.11 -1.58 -9.79
C GLU A 63 17.43 -2.41 -8.54
N GLN A 64 16.41 -2.90 -7.84
CA GLN A 64 16.55 -3.77 -6.65
C GLN A 64 16.83 -5.24 -7.00
N GLY A 65 16.96 -5.59 -8.28
CA GLY A 65 17.17 -6.99 -8.71
C GLY A 65 15.92 -7.87 -8.52
N GLY A 66 14.71 -7.29 -8.50
CA GLY A 66 13.47 -8.02 -8.36
C GLY A 66 13.15 -8.49 -6.93
N THR A 67 13.87 -8.02 -5.92
CA THR A 67 13.75 -8.47 -4.51
C THR A 67 13.45 -7.31 -3.56
N CYS A 68 13.29 -7.61 -2.27
CA CYS A 68 13.20 -6.61 -1.22
C CYS A 68 14.44 -5.70 -1.22
N ALA A 69 14.26 -4.37 -1.06
CA ALA A 69 15.36 -3.41 -1.00
C ALA A 69 16.31 -3.63 0.18
N ASN A 70 15.88 -4.33 1.23
CA ASN A 70 16.76 -4.74 2.31
C ASN A 70 17.67 -5.88 1.83
N THR A 71 18.94 -5.58 1.57
CA THR A 71 19.94 -6.52 1.03
C THR A 71 20.22 -7.72 1.93
N ALA A 72 19.89 -7.65 3.22
CA ALA A 72 19.98 -8.76 4.15
C ALA A 72 18.73 -9.64 4.18
N CYS A 73 17.72 -9.32 3.37
CA CYS A 73 16.47 -10.03 3.27
C CYS A 73 16.46 -10.88 2.01
N ASP A 74 16.32 -12.19 2.18
CA ASP A 74 16.21 -13.17 1.11
C ASP A 74 14.77 -13.33 0.56
N TYR A 75 13.88 -12.42 0.93
CA TYR A 75 12.50 -12.40 0.51
C TYR A 75 12.39 -12.00 -0.97
N GLY A 76 12.35 -12.97 -1.84
CA GLY A 76 12.18 -12.80 -3.27
C GLY A 76 10.72 -12.62 -3.68
N LEU A 77 10.53 -12.21 -4.92
CA LEU A 77 9.24 -12.26 -5.59
C LEU A 77 8.98 -13.69 -6.03
N ASP A 78 8.12 -14.37 -5.32
CA ASP A 78 7.36 -15.49 -5.86
C ASP A 78 5.89 -15.05 -6.05
N ASP A 79 5.06 -15.88 -6.67
CA ASP A 79 3.66 -15.57 -6.97
C ASP A 79 2.80 -15.21 -5.74
N ASN A 80 3.33 -15.43 -4.54
CA ASN A 80 2.65 -15.18 -3.27
C ASN A 80 3.18 -13.96 -2.51
N HIS A 81 4.29 -13.37 -2.94
CA HIS A 81 4.99 -12.32 -2.20
C HIS A 81 4.81 -10.95 -2.84
N LYS A 82 4.25 -10.03 -2.08
CA LYS A 82 4.04 -8.64 -2.48
C LYS A 82 5.09 -7.74 -1.86
N LEU A 83 5.70 -6.87 -2.67
CA LEU A 83 6.49 -5.75 -2.19
C LEU A 83 5.64 -4.49 -2.06
N PHE A 84 5.88 -3.75 -1.00
CA PHE A 84 5.19 -2.52 -0.63
C PHE A 84 6.08 -1.32 -0.89
N ILE A 85 5.47 -0.20 -1.30
CA ILE A 85 6.19 1.06 -1.51
C ILE A 85 6.61 1.59 -0.13
N ASP A 86 7.91 1.72 0.05
CA ASP A 86 8.52 2.40 1.20
C ASP A 86 8.79 3.86 0.85
N HIS A 87 8.55 4.74 1.80
CA HIS A 87 8.66 6.17 1.60
C HIS A 87 9.09 6.89 2.87
N ASP A 88 9.74 7.99 2.70
CA ASP A 88 10.04 8.92 3.78
C ASP A 88 8.77 9.59 4.30
N HIS A 89 8.53 9.50 5.60
CA HIS A 89 7.29 9.96 6.23
C HIS A 89 7.17 11.49 6.31
N GLU A 90 8.27 12.22 6.26
CA GLU A 90 8.29 13.69 6.31
C GLU A 90 8.12 14.29 4.92
N THR A 91 8.85 13.75 3.94
CA THR A 91 8.90 14.29 2.59
C THR A 91 7.93 13.61 1.62
N GLY A 92 7.43 12.42 1.96
CA GLY A 92 6.64 11.57 1.08
C GLY A 92 7.44 10.92 -0.06
N LYS A 93 8.76 11.12 -0.11
CA LYS A 93 9.61 10.61 -1.18
C LYS A 93 9.72 9.08 -1.10
N VAL A 94 9.46 8.41 -2.22
CA VAL A 94 9.64 6.96 -2.32
C VAL A 94 11.11 6.62 -2.24
N ARG A 95 11.45 5.63 -1.41
CA ARG A 95 12.81 5.14 -1.16
C ARG A 95 13.08 3.80 -1.83
N GLY A 96 12.04 2.97 -1.98
CA GLY A 96 12.16 1.66 -2.60
C GLY A 96 10.94 0.77 -2.35
N LEU A 97 11.12 -0.52 -2.60
CA LEU A 97 10.10 -1.54 -2.37
C LEU A 97 10.58 -2.54 -1.32
N LEU A 98 9.83 -2.70 -0.25
CA LEU A 98 10.13 -3.61 0.84
C LEU A 98 9.09 -4.74 0.95
N CYS A 99 9.49 -5.90 1.43
CA CYS A 99 8.55 -6.92 1.86
C CYS A 99 7.77 -6.43 3.10
N SER A 100 6.67 -7.10 3.42
CA SER A 100 5.81 -6.71 4.56
C SER A 100 6.58 -6.63 5.89
N TRP A 101 7.50 -7.58 6.12
CA TRP A 101 8.29 -7.63 7.35
C TRP A 101 9.29 -6.48 7.45
N CYS A 102 10.04 -6.21 6.37
CA CYS A 102 11.01 -5.13 6.37
C CYS A 102 10.33 -3.75 6.45
N ASN A 103 9.22 -3.56 5.75
CA ASN A 103 8.44 -2.33 5.79
C ASN A 103 7.85 -2.07 7.19
N LEU A 104 7.36 -3.12 7.84
CA LEU A 104 6.86 -3.00 9.21
C LEU A 104 7.99 -2.73 10.21
N ALA A 105 9.13 -3.41 10.07
CA ALA A 105 10.30 -3.20 10.92
C ALA A 105 10.84 -1.77 10.79
N GLU A 106 10.97 -1.24 9.58
CA GLU A 106 11.37 0.15 9.33
C GLU A 106 10.43 1.14 10.02
N GLY A 107 9.12 0.95 9.86
CA GLY A 107 8.12 1.78 10.52
C GLY A 107 8.21 1.75 12.07
N HIS A 108 8.48 0.59 12.66
CA HIS A 108 8.69 0.46 14.11
C HIS A 108 9.98 1.13 14.60
N LEU A 109 11.01 1.13 13.76
CA LEU A 109 12.27 1.85 14.02
C LEU A 109 12.14 3.36 13.77
N LYS A 110 10.99 3.84 13.30
CA LYS A 110 10.68 5.23 12.98
C LYS A 110 11.69 5.86 12.01
N GLY A 111 12.20 5.06 11.08
CA GLY A 111 13.23 5.50 10.14
C GLY A 111 14.61 5.79 10.78
N SER A 112 14.81 5.47 12.07
CA SER A 112 16.07 5.75 12.74
C SER A 112 17.06 4.60 12.56
N TYR A 113 18.16 4.89 11.87
CA TYR A 113 19.26 3.95 11.74
C TYR A 113 20.01 3.74 13.08
N GLU A 114 20.04 4.74 13.97
CA GLU A 114 20.65 4.61 15.31
C GLU A 114 19.92 3.57 16.16
N ILE A 115 18.58 3.58 16.12
CA ILE A 115 17.76 2.56 16.81
C ILE A 115 18.00 1.20 16.17
N ALA A 116 18.06 1.12 14.83
CA ALA A 116 18.34 -0.11 14.11
C ALA A 116 19.72 -0.71 14.48
N GLU A 117 20.76 0.13 14.50
CA GLU A 117 22.11 -0.30 14.92
C GLU A 117 22.15 -0.75 16.39
N GLY A 118 21.49 -0.01 17.27
CA GLY A 118 21.35 -0.38 18.67
C GLY A 118 20.71 -1.75 18.85
N LEU A 119 19.61 -2.00 18.12
CA LEU A 119 18.93 -3.30 18.10
C LEU A 119 19.83 -4.39 17.53
N ALA A 120 20.53 -4.14 16.43
CA ALA A 120 21.45 -5.09 15.82
C ALA A 120 22.60 -5.44 16.79
N LYS A 121 23.17 -4.48 17.53
CA LYS A 121 24.19 -4.73 18.56
C LYS A 121 23.64 -5.60 19.69
N TYR A 122 22.42 -5.30 20.16
CA TYR A 122 21.74 -6.10 21.18
C TYR A 122 21.56 -7.56 20.70
N MET A 123 21.06 -7.76 19.49
CA MET A 123 20.84 -9.10 18.93
C MET A 123 22.15 -9.88 18.78
N ARG A 124 23.22 -9.26 18.32
CA ARG A 124 24.54 -9.90 18.22
C ARG A 124 25.07 -10.34 19.59
N LYS A 125 24.92 -9.50 20.62
CA LYS A 125 25.35 -9.81 22.00
C LYS A 125 24.64 -11.04 22.55
N HIS A 126 23.36 -11.24 22.19
CA HIS A 126 22.57 -12.34 22.70
C HIS A 126 22.51 -13.55 21.72
N ASN A 127 23.32 -13.54 20.68
CA ASN A 127 23.51 -14.65 19.75
C ASN A 127 22.17 -15.15 19.16
N VAL A 128 21.25 -14.21 18.91
CA VAL A 128 19.95 -14.50 18.30
C VAL A 128 20.20 -14.86 16.83
N LYS A 129 20.55 -16.12 16.60
CA LYS A 129 20.60 -16.72 15.25
C LYS A 129 19.19 -17.21 14.90
N LYS A 130 18.77 -17.00 13.67
CA LYS A 130 17.68 -17.74 13.08
C LYS A 130 18.08 -19.17 12.84
#